data_9afbe4afa6a123de0c8b0e66f3e64105
#
_entry.id   9afbe4afa6a123de0c8b0e66f3e64105
#
_cell.length_a   1.000
_cell.length_b   1.000
_cell.length_c   1.000
_cell.angle_alpha   90.00
_cell.angle_beta   90.00
_cell.angle_gamma   90.00
#
_symmetry.space_group_name_H-M   'P 1'
#
loop_
_entity.id
_entity.type
_entity.pdbx_description
1 polymer ?
#
loop_
_entity_poly.entity_id
_entity_poly.type
_entity_poly.pdbx_seq_one_letter_code
_entity_poly.pdbx_strand_id
1 'polypeptide(L)'
;MADYRNITALVLGVTLLQLAGGVLGVITPLGLASLEAGSVSIGAVATLNSLGFMIGAWQANTAIRLFGNIRVHAAAGALTAVTILLMHMVPNLVAWAGIRIVQGISLAWMFASLDAWLGAALPTRNRGSISGFYHFMAKIALIAGPFFAFGMSVLDSRPYMWGAIFIALSMLPICLTRRDQPPPPDVEPLPLRRLIGLAPSSVFACFMAGVINTGTLSLLPLYAVDALAGLEDRATSLAAIATAAVWIGGVISQWPAGKVSDRVDRRLVIALMVGVSAVAAFLLGLDLSLPPLLILLLLAIWGAGSLSFYGIAVAHIIDWAPPAKIPQVMTGLLFVWAVGSMIGPLLAGLSLHAPTGARTLFLVMGGLSLLLVLAQLVRRASRPPAPEDLQEPWSPTTPLLVGRGEVDPRV
;
A
#
# COMPACT_ATOMS: atom_id res chain seq x y z
N MET A 1 -27.82 9.20 -2.36
CA MET A 1 -27.87 8.08 -3.34
C MET A 1 -27.34 8.48 -4.74
N ALA A 2 -27.68 9.65 -5.28
CA ALA A 2 -27.16 10.10 -6.59
C ALA A 2 -25.63 10.19 -6.62
N ASP A 3 -24.98 10.66 -5.57
CA ASP A 3 -23.53 10.81 -5.47
C ASP A 3 -22.80 9.47 -5.52
N TYR A 4 -23.32 8.43 -4.86
CA TYR A 4 -22.71 7.09 -4.88
C TYR A 4 -22.84 6.41 -6.25
N ARG A 5 -23.92 6.61 -6.97
CA ARG A 5 -24.07 6.13 -8.35
C ARG A 5 -23.01 6.73 -9.28
N ASN A 6 -22.57 7.94 -8.95
CA ASN A 6 -21.58 8.64 -9.74
C ASN A 6 -20.17 8.06 -9.65
N ILE A 7 -19.86 7.33 -8.58
CA ILE A 7 -18.54 6.73 -8.34
C ILE A 7 -18.54 5.20 -8.44
N THR A 8 -19.69 4.58 -8.73
CA THR A 8 -19.79 3.10 -8.78
C THR A 8 -18.74 2.49 -9.71
N ALA A 9 -18.51 3.08 -10.88
CA ALA A 9 -17.51 2.61 -11.82
C ALA A 9 -16.09 2.65 -11.24
N LEU A 10 -15.74 3.70 -10.48
CA LEU A 10 -14.44 3.86 -9.83
C LEU A 10 -14.27 2.86 -8.70
N VAL A 11 -15.32 2.69 -7.87
CA VAL A 11 -15.31 1.72 -6.76
C VAL A 11 -15.17 0.30 -7.28
N LEU A 12 -15.92 -0.08 -8.33
CA LEU A 12 -15.79 -1.38 -8.97
C LEU A 12 -14.39 -1.56 -9.59
N GLY A 13 -13.88 -0.55 -10.30
CA GLY A 13 -12.54 -0.59 -10.90
C GLY A 13 -11.45 -0.83 -9.86
N VAL A 14 -11.43 -0.04 -8.78
CA VAL A 14 -10.41 -0.22 -7.71
C VAL A 14 -10.60 -1.52 -6.96
N THR A 15 -11.83 -1.95 -6.71
CA THR A 15 -12.11 -3.23 -6.01
C THR A 15 -11.54 -4.40 -6.81
N LEU A 16 -11.81 -4.46 -8.11
CA LEU A 16 -11.30 -5.51 -8.99
C LEU A 16 -9.76 -5.45 -9.14
N LEU A 17 -9.19 -4.24 -9.26
CA LEU A 17 -7.75 -4.03 -9.29
C LEU A 17 -7.09 -4.56 -8.00
N GLN A 18 -7.68 -4.28 -6.85
CA GLN A 18 -7.14 -4.70 -5.56
C GLN A 18 -7.38 -6.19 -5.25
N LEU A 19 -8.42 -6.81 -5.80
CA LEU A 19 -8.55 -8.28 -5.79
C LEU A 19 -7.35 -8.91 -6.50
N ALA A 20 -7.00 -8.43 -7.69
CA ALA A 20 -5.79 -8.89 -8.39
C ALA A 20 -4.52 -8.64 -7.57
N GLY A 21 -4.40 -7.47 -6.94
CA GLY A 21 -3.28 -7.13 -6.04
C GLY A 21 -3.14 -8.13 -4.89
N GLY A 22 -4.26 -8.54 -4.28
CA GLY A 22 -4.28 -9.56 -3.23
C GLY A 22 -3.83 -10.94 -3.72
N VAL A 23 -4.29 -11.39 -4.88
CA VAL A 23 -3.83 -12.65 -5.51
C VAL A 23 -2.32 -12.58 -5.76
N LEU A 24 -1.84 -11.52 -6.41
CA LEU A 24 -0.42 -11.34 -6.75
C LEU A 24 0.47 -11.25 -5.50
N GLY A 25 -0.03 -10.66 -4.43
CA GLY A 25 0.68 -10.58 -3.15
C GLY A 25 1.04 -11.94 -2.57
N VAL A 26 0.24 -12.96 -2.84
CA VAL A 26 0.49 -14.35 -2.40
C VAL A 26 1.29 -15.12 -3.44
N ILE A 27 0.86 -15.12 -4.70
CA ILE A 27 1.45 -15.99 -5.72
C ILE A 27 2.85 -15.57 -6.16
N THR A 28 3.18 -14.28 -6.08
CA THR A 28 4.49 -13.81 -6.56
C THR A 28 5.65 -14.33 -5.69
N PRO A 29 5.68 -14.09 -4.35
CA PRO A 29 6.80 -14.58 -3.54
C PRO A 29 6.84 -16.11 -3.46
N LEU A 30 5.68 -16.79 -3.40
CA LEU A 30 5.65 -18.25 -3.39
C LEU A 30 6.05 -18.85 -4.74
N GLY A 31 5.65 -18.23 -5.85
CA GLY A 31 6.07 -18.64 -7.17
C GLY A 31 7.57 -18.46 -7.40
N LEU A 32 8.17 -17.37 -6.90
CA LEU A 32 9.63 -17.19 -6.93
C LEU A 32 10.34 -18.24 -6.07
N ALA A 33 9.79 -18.58 -4.90
CA ALA A 33 10.33 -19.64 -4.05
C ALA A 33 10.27 -21.00 -4.74
N SER A 34 9.20 -21.28 -5.52
CA SER A 34 9.11 -22.53 -6.32
C SER A 34 10.10 -22.60 -7.50
N LEU A 35 10.68 -21.47 -7.90
CA LEU A 35 11.80 -21.37 -8.85
C LEU A 35 13.16 -21.48 -8.15
N GLU A 36 13.19 -21.93 -6.90
CA GLU A 36 14.40 -22.02 -6.06
C GLU A 36 15.11 -20.68 -5.85
N ALA A 37 14.39 -19.57 -6.03
CA ALA A 37 14.96 -18.25 -5.78
C ALA A 37 15.18 -18.05 -4.26
N GLY A 38 16.39 -17.68 -3.88
CA GLY A 38 16.69 -17.32 -2.50
C GLY A 38 15.93 -16.06 -2.06
N SER A 39 15.74 -15.90 -0.75
CA SER A 39 14.97 -14.79 -0.15
C SER A 39 15.45 -13.40 -0.61
N VAL A 40 16.77 -13.21 -0.77
CA VAL A 40 17.35 -11.96 -1.29
C VAL A 40 16.89 -11.68 -2.71
N SER A 41 16.85 -12.69 -3.59
CA SER A 41 16.38 -12.55 -4.96
C SER A 41 14.88 -12.22 -5.00
N ILE A 42 14.08 -12.84 -4.13
CA ILE A 42 12.65 -12.55 -3.99
C ILE A 42 12.44 -11.09 -3.55
N GLY A 43 13.19 -10.64 -2.56
CA GLY A 43 13.19 -9.25 -2.11
C GLY A 43 13.63 -8.27 -3.22
N ALA A 44 14.67 -8.63 -4.00
CA ALA A 44 15.12 -7.83 -5.14
C ALA A 44 14.05 -7.70 -6.23
N VAL A 45 13.35 -8.79 -6.57
CA VAL A 45 12.24 -8.77 -7.55
C VAL A 45 11.07 -7.91 -7.06
N ALA A 46 10.76 -7.94 -5.76
CA ALA A 46 9.76 -7.06 -5.16
C ALA A 46 10.22 -5.59 -5.19
N THR A 47 11.50 -5.32 -4.95
CA THR A 47 12.12 -3.98 -5.10
C THR A 47 12.01 -3.46 -6.54
N LEU A 48 12.23 -4.31 -7.54
CA LEU A 48 12.09 -3.95 -8.95
C LEU A 48 10.64 -3.56 -9.31
N ASN A 49 9.64 -4.21 -8.71
CA ASN A 49 8.25 -3.78 -8.85
C ASN A 49 8.01 -2.38 -8.26
N SER A 50 8.56 -2.09 -7.08
CA SER A 50 8.47 -0.77 -6.46
C SER A 50 9.20 0.30 -7.26
N LEU A 51 10.35 -0.03 -7.85
CA LEU A 51 11.07 0.83 -8.80
C LEU A 51 10.20 1.13 -10.03
N GLY A 52 9.60 0.10 -10.62
CA GLY A 52 8.67 0.26 -11.73
C GLY A 52 7.50 1.17 -11.36
N PHE A 53 6.91 0.98 -10.17
CA PHE A 53 5.83 1.83 -9.66
C PHE A 53 6.27 3.30 -9.52
N MET A 54 7.45 3.56 -9.00
CA MET A 54 8.01 4.91 -8.88
C MET A 54 8.21 5.56 -10.26
N ILE A 55 8.77 4.83 -11.22
CA ILE A 55 8.95 5.29 -12.61
C ILE A 55 7.58 5.59 -13.24
N GLY A 56 6.61 4.67 -13.09
CA GLY A 56 5.26 4.84 -13.60
C GLY A 56 4.54 6.03 -12.97
N ALA A 57 4.65 6.23 -11.68
CA ALA A 57 4.06 7.37 -10.97
C ALA A 57 4.64 8.71 -11.47
N TRP A 58 5.94 8.76 -11.73
CA TRP A 58 6.60 9.93 -12.31
C TRP A 58 6.11 10.22 -13.73
N GLN A 59 5.90 9.19 -14.54
CA GLN A 59 5.47 9.33 -15.95
C GLN A 59 3.95 9.49 -16.11
N ALA A 60 3.14 9.15 -15.09
CA ALA A 60 1.69 9.03 -15.20
C ALA A 60 1.02 10.28 -15.74
N ASN A 61 1.38 11.47 -15.23
CA ASN A 61 0.81 12.75 -15.69
C ASN A 61 1.10 13.00 -17.16
N THR A 62 2.31 12.68 -17.62
CA THR A 62 2.70 12.85 -19.03
C THR A 62 1.94 11.86 -19.91
N ALA A 63 1.83 10.61 -19.51
CA ALA A 63 1.06 9.61 -20.23
C ALA A 63 -0.42 10.00 -20.34
N ILE A 64 -1.04 10.46 -19.24
CA ILE A 64 -2.45 10.90 -19.22
C ILE A 64 -2.65 12.14 -20.11
N ARG A 65 -1.70 13.09 -20.12
CA ARG A 65 -1.77 14.26 -21.02
C ARG A 65 -1.70 13.88 -22.49
N LEU A 66 -0.83 12.92 -22.85
CA LEU A 66 -0.62 12.53 -24.25
C LEU A 66 -1.74 11.65 -24.80
N PHE A 67 -2.21 10.67 -24.03
CA PHE A 67 -3.10 9.63 -24.52
C PHE A 67 -4.53 9.72 -23.96
N GLY A 68 -4.74 10.52 -22.91
CA GLY A 68 -6.01 10.59 -22.19
C GLY A 68 -6.14 9.50 -21.13
N ASN A 69 -6.94 9.80 -20.11
CA ASN A 69 -7.06 9.00 -18.89
C ASN A 69 -7.58 7.57 -19.16
N ILE A 70 -8.66 7.42 -19.94
CA ILE A 70 -9.28 6.11 -20.24
C ILE A 70 -8.32 5.21 -21.00
N ARG A 71 -7.61 5.76 -22.01
CA ARG A 71 -6.68 4.97 -22.84
C ARG A 71 -5.46 4.53 -22.05
N VAL A 72 -4.92 5.39 -21.18
CA VAL A 72 -3.81 5.02 -20.29
C VAL A 72 -4.23 3.91 -19.34
N HIS A 73 -5.43 4.01 -18.72
CA HIS A 73 -5.96 2.98 -17.85
C HIS A 73 -6.13 1.63 -18.57
N ALA A 74 -6.74 1.66 -19.75
CA ALA A 74 -6.96 0.44 -20.56
C ALA A 74 -5.65 -0.21 -21.01
N ALA A 75 -4.70 0.59 -21.52
CA ALA A 75 -3.41 0.09 -21.97
C ALA A 75 -2.60 -0.50 -20.82
N ALA A 76 -2.57 0.19 -19.67
CA ALA A 76 -1.90 -0.27 -18.47
C ALA A 76 -2.54 -1.55 -17.90
N GLY A 77 -3.87 -1.63 -17.88
CA GLY A 77 -4.58 -2.84 -17.46
C GLY A 77 -4.32 -4.03 -18.39
N ALA A 78 -4.38 -3.83 -19.70
CA ALA A 78 -4.06 -4.87 -20.67
C ALA A 78 -2.62 -5.38 -20.49
N LEU A 79 -1.65 -4.46 -20.34
CA LEU A 79 -0.24 -4.80 -20.11
C LEU A 79 -0.05 -5.56 -18.79
N THR A 80 -0.73 -5.14 -17.72
CA THR A 80 -0.68 -5.84 -16.44
C THR A 80 -1.26 -7.26 -16.56
N ALA A 81 -2.41 -7.43 -17.21
CA ALA A 81 -3.01 -8.76 -17.40
C ALA A 81 -2.10 -9.70 -18.20
N VAL A 82 -1.50 -9.20 -19.29
CA VAL A 82 -0.53 -9.96 -20.10
C VAL A 82 0.68 -10.36 -19.26
N THR A 83 1.25 -9.44 -18.48
CA THR A 83 2.43 -9.71 -17.66
C THR A 83 2.14 -10.73 -16.56
N ILE A 84 0.93 -10.76 -15.99
CA ILE A 84 0.52 -11.79 -15.01
C ILE A 84 0.52 -13.18 -15.67
N LEU A 85 -0.03 -13.31 -16.87
CA LEU A 85 -0.04 -14.58 -17.61
C LEU A 85 1.38 -15.01 -18.01
N LEU A 86 2.21 -14.06 -18.43
CA LEU A 86 3.62 -14.34 -18.77
C LEU A 86 4.42 -14.87 -17.56
N MET A 87 4.11 -14.47 -16.33
CA MET A 87 4.77 -15.04 -15.16
C MET A 87 4.58 -16.55 -15.06
N HIS A 88 3.38 -17.06 -15.38
CA HIS A 88 3.15 -18.50 -15.40
C HIS A 88 3.78 -19.18 -16.61
N MET A 89 3.73 -18.55 -17.81
CA MET A 89 4.25 -19.13 -19.05
C MET A 89 5.78 -19.17 -19.10
N VAL A 90 6.45 -18.25 -18.44
CA VAL A 90 7.92 -18.11 -18.44
C VAL A 90 8.44 -18.17 -16.99
N PRO A 91 8.52 -19.36 -16.38
CA PRO A 91 8.95 -19.53 -15.00
C PRO A 91 10.48 -19.36 -14.88
N ASN A 92 10.96 -18.14 -14.98
CA ASN A 92 12.37 -17.78 -14.93
C ASN A 92 12.58 -16.50 -14.10
N LEU A 93 13.54 -16.53 -13.18
CA LEU A 93 13.81 -15.42 -12.25
C LEU A 93 14.12 -14.09 -12.98
N VAL A 94 14.93 -14.12 -14.02
CA VAL A 94 15.33 -12.92 -14.77
C VAL A 94 14.15 -12.35 -15.56
N ALA A 95 13.35 -13.23 -16.18
CA ALA A 95 12.13 -12.82 -16.85
C ALA A 95 11.14 -12.18 -15.86
N TRP A 96 10.94 -12.77 -14.68
CA TRP A 96 10.08 -12.22 -13.65
C TRP A 96 10.58 -10.87 -13.13
N ALA A 97 11.88 -10.67 -13.01
CA ALA A 97 12.46 -9.38 -12.65
C ALA A 97 12.06 -8.27 -13.66
N GLY A 98 12.18 -8.53 -14.95
CA GLY A 98 11.73 -7.61 -16.01
C GLY A 98 10.21 -7.39 -16.01
N ILE A 99 9.45 -8.47 -15.92
CA ILE A 99 7.98 -8.43 -15.83
C ILE A 99 7.51 -7.55 -14.66
N ARG A 100 8.13 -7.67 -13.49
CA ARG A 100 7.76 -6.92 -12.30
C ARG A 100 8.02 -5.42 -12.42
N ILE A 101 9.05 -4.99 -13.14
CA ILE A 101 9.25 -3.56 -13.46
C ILE A 101 8.06 -3.06 -14.32
N VAL A 102 7.71 -3.80 -15.37
CA VAL A 102 6.61 -3.43 -16.26
C VAL A 102 5.27 -3.40 -15.51
N GLN A 103 5.01 -4.39 -14.65
CA GLN A 103 3.82 -4.40 -13.78
C GLN A 103 3.78 -3.19 -12.85
N GLY A 104 4.90 -2.84 -12.23
CA GLY A 104 4.99 -1.65 -11.38
C GLY A 104 4.59 -0.38 -12.13
N ILE A 105 5.16 -0.14 -13.33
CA ILE A 105 4.82 0.99 -14.19
C ILE A 105 3.33 1.00 -14.52
N SER A 106 2.82 -0.11 -14.98
CA SER A 106 1.41 -0.24 -15.40
C SER A 106 0.45 -0.02 -14.22
N LEU A 107 0.74 -0.61 -13.05
CA LEU A 107 -0.08 -0.41 -11.84
C LEU A 107 -0.09 1.06 -11.41
N ALA A 108 1.05 1.75 -11.45
CA ALA A 108 1.10 3.18 -11.14
C ALA A 108 0.22 4.01 -12.08
N TRP A 109 0.21 3.70 -13.38
CA TRP A 109 -0.66 4.36 -14.35
C TRP A 109 -2.15 4.07 -14.10
N MET A 110 -2.50 2.83 -13.73
CA MET A 110 -3.88 2.47 -13.38
C MET A 110 -4.35 3.25 -12.14
N PHE A 111 -3.54 3.30 -11.08
CA PHE A 111 -3.88 4.07 -9.88
C PHE A 111 -3.97 5.55 -10.16
N ALA A 112 -3.00 6.16 -10.83
CA ALA A 112 -3.03 7.58 -11.17
C ALA A 112 -4.27 7.95 -11.98
N SER A 113 -4.70 7.07 -12.89
CA SER A 113 -5.93 7.22 -13.66
C SER A 113 -7.18 7.19 -12.78
N LEU A 114 -7.31 6.21 -11.88
CA LEU A 114 -8.45 6.10 -10.96
C LEU A 114 -8.53 7.29 -10.01
N ASP A 115 -7.38 7.77 -9.51
CA ASP A 115 -7.32 8.86 -8.56
C ASP A 115 -7.66 10.21 -9.20
N ALA A 116 -7.20 10.45 -10.44
CA ALA A 116 -7.59 11.62 -11.21
C ALA A 116 -9.13 11.67 -11.38
N TRP A 117 -9.75 10.53 -11.69
CA TRP A 117 -11.20 10.43 -11.80
C TRP A 117 -11.90 10.61 -10.45
N LEU A 118 -11.38 10.00 -9.39
CA LEU A 118 -11.93 10.15 -8.04
C LEU A 118 -11.90 11.62 -7.63
N GLY A 119 -10.76 12.30 -7.84
CA GLY A 119 -10.62 13.71 -7.53
C GLY A 119 -11.65 14.60 -8.23
N ALA A 120 -11.91 14.35 -9.53
CA ALA A 120 -12.89 15.09 -10.32
C ALA A 120 -14.35 14.73 -10.03
N ALA A 121 -14.62 13.50 -9.61
CA ALA A 121 -15.99 13.02 -9.37
C ALA A 121 -16.54 13.36 -7.98
N LEU A 122 -15.67 13.77 -7.04
CA LEU A 122 -16.06 14.00 -5.64
C LEU A 122 -16.71 15.38 -5.45
N PRO A 123 -18.01 15.44 -5.06
CA PRO A 123 -18.65 16.70 -4.66
C PRO A 123 -18.03 17.20 -3.35
N THR A 124 -17.82 18.50 -3.22
CA THR A 124 -17.19 19.16 -2.06
C THR A 124 -17.86 18.79 -0.74
N ARG A 125 -19.20 18.68 -0.73
CA ARG A 125 -20.01 18.44 0.49
C ARG A 125 -19.78 17.05 1.13
N ASN A 126 -19.52 15.98 0.36
CA ASN A 126 -19.43 14.59 0.84
C ASN A 126 -18.08 13.93 0.50
N ARG A 127 -17.06 14.73 0.20
CA ARG A 127 -15.76 14.25 -0.32
C ARG A 127 -15.10 13.21 0.58
N GLY A 128 -15.05 13.48 1.89
CA GLY A 128 -14.41 12.58 2.86
C GLY A 128 -15.11 11.22 2.99
N SER A 129 -16.44 11.20 3.04
CA SER A 129 -17.22 9.96 3.16
C SER A 129 -17.09 9.08 1.92
N ILE A 130 -17.14 9.69 0.73
CA ILE A 130 -17.06 8.96 -0.54
C ILE A 130 -15.65 8.41 -0.76
N SER A 131 -14.61 9.22 -0.50
CA SER A 131 -13.22 8.76 -0.56
C SER A 131 -12.97 7.64 0.46
N GLY A 132 -13.49 7.78 1.68
CA GLY A 132 -13.43 6.75 2.71
C GLY A 132 -14.05 5.42 2.25
N PHE A 133 -15.22 5.46 1.61
CA PHE A 133 -15.87 4.27 1.06
C PHE A 133 -15.06 3.62 -0.06
N TYR A 134 -14.50 4.42 -0.99
CA TYR A 134 -13.64 3.94 -2.06
C TYR A 134 -12.42 3.18 -1.50
N HIS A 135 -11.71 3.76 -0.53
CA HIS A 135 -10.55 3.13 0.09
C HIS A 135 -10.91 1.93 0.97
N PHE A 136 -12.07 1.96 1.62
CA PHE A 136 -12.57 0.82 2.38
C PHE A 136 -12.83 -0.39 1.47
N MET A 137 -13.52 -0.19 0.35
CA MET A 137 -13.77 -1.25 -0.64
C MET A 137 -12.47 -1.80 -1.24
N ALA A 138 -11.50 -0.93 -1.53
CA ALA A 138 -10.18 -1.32 -1.98
C ALA A 138 -9.46 -2.25 -0.98
N LYS A 139 -9.56 -1.97 0.32
CA LYS A 139 -8.95 -2.81 1.36
C LYS A 139 -9.67 -4.12 1.58
N ILE A 140 -11.00 -4.12 1.55
CA ILE A 140 -11.79 -5.38 1.59
C ILE A 140 -11.40 -6.28 0.42
N ALA A 141 -11.17 -5.72 -0.76
CA ALA A 141 -10.68 -6.47 -1.91
C ALA A 141 -9.27 -7.05 -1.71
N LEU A 142 -8.37 -6.31 -1.06
CA LEU A 142 -7.04 -6.82 -0.68
C LEU A 142 -7.11 -7.99 0.33
N ILE A 143 -8.11 -7.97 1.22
CA ILE A 143 -8.37 -9.09 2.15
C ILE A 143 -8.92 -10.30 1.39
N ALA A 144 -9.86 -10.08 0.47
CA ALA A 144 -10.54 -11.15 -0.26
C ALA A 144 -9.68 -11.76 -1.37
N GLY A 145 -8.83 -10.94 -2.03
CA GLY A 145 -8.02 -11.35 -3.18
C GLY A 145 -7.19 -12.62 -2.97
N PRO A 146 -6.42 -12.76 -1.89
CA PRO A 146 -5.62 -13.95 -1.61
C PRO A 146 -6.40 -15.26 -1.62
N PHE A 147 -7.67 -15.23 -1.25
CA PHE A 147 -8.52 -16.43 -1.19
C PHE A 147 -8.86 -17.00 -2.58
N PHE A 148 -8.67 -16.25 -3.66
CA PHE A 148 -8.78 -16.78 -5.02
C PHE A 148 -7.58 -17.66 -5.43
N ALA A 149 -6.51 -17.68 -4.63
CA ALA A 149 -5.42 -18.64 -4.74
C ALA A 149 -5.48 -19.74 -3.66
N PHE A 150 -6.45 -19.67 -2.72
CA PHE A 150 -6.58 -20.58 -1.59
C PHE A 150 -6.73 -22.03 -2.05
N GLY A 151 -5.97 -22.95 -1.46
CA GLY A 151 -5.98 -24.36 -1.80
C GLY A 151 -5.39 -24.73 -3.16
N MET A 152 -4.87 -23.76 -3.93
CA MET A 152 -4.27 -24.00 -5.24
C MET A 152 -2.74 -24.09 -5.12
N SER A 153 -2.11 -24.77 -6.06
CA SER A 153 -0.65 -24.71 -6.21
C SER A 153 -0.22 -23.43 -6.94
N VAL A 154 0.92 -22.86 -6.60
CA VAL A 154 1.52 -21.75 -7.36
C VAL A 154 2.05 -22.20 -8.73
N LEU A 155 2.17 -23.51 -8.95
CA LEU A 155 2.51 -24.08 -10.25
C LEU A 155 1.30 -24.20 -11.18
N ASP A 156 0.08 -24.10 -10.64
CA ASP A 156 -1.14 -24.08 -11.43
C ASP A 156 -1.31 -22.75 -12.17
N SER A 157 -1.93 -22.79 -13.35
CA SER A 157 -2.29 -21.56 -14.07
C SER A 157 -3.42 -20.77 -13.42
N ARG A 158 -4.31 -21.43 -12.67
CA ARG A 158 -5.55 -20.84 -12.13
C ARG A 158 -5.34 -19.59 -11.28
N PRO A 159 -4.38 -19.51 -10.32
CA PRO A 159 -4.15 -18.27 -9.58
C PRO A 159 -3.75 -17.09 -10.47
N TYR A 160 -2.92 -17.33 -11.49
CA TYR A 160 -2.51 -16.30 -12.45
C TYR A 160 -3.68 -15.87 -13.34
N MET A 161 -4.54 -16.83 -13.75
CA MET A 161 -5.77 -16.53 -14.49
C MET A 161 -6.72 -15.63 -13.70
N TRP A 162 -6.94 -15.90 -12.40
CA TRP A 162 -7.75 -15.04 -11.53
C TRP A 162 -7.19 -13.62 -11.46
N GLY A 163 -5.88 -13.48 -11.25
CA GLY A 163 -5.22 -12.17 -11.25
C GLY A 163 -5.44 -11.41 -12.56
N ALA A 164 -5.24 -12.07 -13.71
CA ALA A 164 -5.43 -11.47 -15.03
C ALA A 164 -6.90 -11.12 -15.30
N ILE A 165 -7.85 -11.99 -14.91
CA ILE A 165 -9.29 -11.76 -15.06
C ILE A 165 -9.71 -10.52 -14.26
N PHE A 166 -9.29 -10.38 -13.00
CA PHE A 166 -9.63 -9.21 -12.19
C PHE A 166 -9.07 -7.91 -12.78
N ILE A 167 -7.83 -7.93 -13.29
CA ILE A 167 -7.27 -6.77 -13.99
C ILE A 167 -8.08 -6.44 -15.25
N ALA A 168 -8.41 -7.44 -16.07
CA ALA A 168 -9.20 -7.24 -17.28
C ALA A 168 -10.60 -6.66 -16.94
N LEU A 169 -11.25 -7.23 -15.94
CA LEU A 169 -12.56 -6.74 -15.48
C LEU A 169 -12.49 -5.35 -14.87
N SER A 170 -11.38 -4.97 -14.22
CA SER A 170 -11.22 -3.64 -13.63
C SER A 170 -11.24 -2.50 -14.65
N MET A 171 -10.89 -2.80 -15.90
CA MET A 171 -10.91 -1.82 -16.99
C MET A 171 -12.33 -1.49 -17.46
N LEU A 172 -13.25 -2.47 -17.42
CA LEU A 172 -14.59 -2.33 -18.00
C LEU A 172 -15.38 -1.14 -17.45
N PRO A 173 -15.48 -0.93 -16.12
CA PRO A 173 -16.25 0.18 -15.58
C PRO A 173 -15.73 1.55 -16.03
N ILE A 174 -14.43 1.68 -16.21
CA ILE A 174 -13.78 2.92 -16.64
C ILE A 174 -13.92 3.12 -18.14
N CYS A 175 -13.71 2.09 -18.95
CA CYS A 175 -13.80 2.17 -20.39
C CYS A 175 -15.25 2.40 -20.90
N LEU A 176 -16.25 1.90 -20.15
CA LEU A 176 -17.66 2.03 -20.49
C LEU A 176 -18.32 3.30 -19.93
N THR A 177 -17.57 4.12 -19.17
CA THR A 177 -18.12 5.38 -18.65
C THR A 177 -18.40 6.37 -19.78
N ARG A 178 -19.53 7.07 -19.68
CA ARG A 178 -19.93 8.13 -20.63
C ARG A 178 -19.56 9.54 -20.15
N ARG A 179 -18.78 9.64 -19.06
CA ARG A 179 -18.40 10.92 -18.48
C ARG A 179 -17.20 11.52 -19.19
N ASP A 180 -17.15 12.84 -19.17
CA ASP A 180 -16.00 13.59 -19.63
C ASP A 180 -14.77 13.20 -18.79
N GLN A 181 -13.63 13.08 -19.46
CA GLN A 181 -12.39 12.75 -18.80
C GLN A 181 -11.93 13.92 -17.92
N PRO A 182 -11.46 13.65 -16.70
CA PRO A 182 -10.87 14.69 -15.88
C PRO A 182 -9.64 15.31 -16.57
N PRO A 183 -9.40 16.61 -16.38
CA PRO A 183 -8.16 17.21 -16.84
C PRO A 183 -6.97 16.51 -16.18
N PRO A 184 -5.84 16.38 -16.87
CA PRO A 184 -4.64 15.78 -16.29
C PRO A 184 -4.22 16.63 -15.08
N PRO A 185 -3.84 15.99 -13.95
CA PRO A 185 -3.38 16.71 -12.78
C PRO A 185 -2.06 17.45 -13.13
N ASP A 186 -2.02 18.75 -12.87
CA ASP A 186 -0.85 19.57 -13.09
C ASP A 186 -0.20 19.95 -11.75
N VAL A 187 0.23 18.90 -11.03
CA VAL A 187 0.82 19.05 -9.69
C VAL A 187 2.24 18.54 -9.69
N GLU A 188 3.19 19.46 -9.55
CA GLU A 188 4.58 19.10 -9.29
C GLU A 188 4.80 18.75 -7.82
N PRO A 189 5.58 17.69 -7.51
CA PRO A 189 5.86 17.30 -6.14
C PRO A 189 6.64 18.40 -5.41
N LEU A 190 6.32 18.64 -4.14
CA LEU A 190 7.11 19.54 -3.32
C LEU A 190 8.50 18.96 -3.08
N PRO A 191 9.59 19.72 -3.28
CA PRO A 191 10.95 19.23 -3.07
C PRO A 191 11.17 18.69 -1.65
N LEU A 192 11.91 17.59 -1.50
CA LEU A 192 12.17 16.92 -0.23
C LEU A 192 12.65 17.86 0.87
N ARG A 193 13.53 18.81 0.55
CA ARG A 193 14.02 19.81 1.51
C ARG A 193 12.90 20.65 2.13
N ARG A 194 11.88 20.99 1.34
CA ARG A 194 10.72 21.75 1.82
C ARG A 194 9.77 20.87 2.66
N LEU A 195 9.57 19.62 2.27
CA LEU A 195 8.81 18.65 3.06
C LEU A 195 9.43 18.44 4.45
N ILE A 196 10.76 18.24 4.50
CA ILE A 196 11.50 18.12 5.77
C ILE A 196 11.38 19.41 6.60
N GLY A 197 11.38 20.58 5.96
CA GLY A 197 11.19 21.86 6.65
C GLY A 197 9.81 22.00 7.30
N LEU A 198 8.76 21.46 6.68
CA LEU A 198 7.39 21.46 7.22
C LEU A 198 7.27 20.55 8.43
N ALA A 199 7.46 19.25 8.24
CA ALA A 199 7.30 18.24 9.28
C ALA A 199 8.25 17.04 9.08
N PRO A 200 9.49 17.12 9.59
CA PRO A 200 10.48 16.05 9.39
C PRO A 200 10.04 14.71 10.02
N SER A 201 9.26 14.73 11.10
CA SER A 201 8.68 13.54 11.71
C SER A 201 7.72 12.79 10.77
N SER A 202 6.88 13.51 10.01
CA SER A 202 5.98 12.92 9.02
C SER A 202 6.73 12.36 7.82
N VAL A 203 7.73 13.10 7.31
CA VAL A 203 8.55 12.64 6.19
C VAL A 203 9.25 11.33 6.55
N PHE A 204 9.85 11.27 7.74
CA PHE A 204 10.48 10.05 8.23
C PHE A 204 9.48 8.92 8.44
N ALA A 205 8.30 9.20 9.00
CA ALA A 205 7.25 8.20 9.18
C ALA A 205 6.73 7.66 7.82
N CYS A 206 6.51 8.51 6.83
CA CYS A 206 6.10 8.07 5.50
C CYS A 206 7.18 7.21 4.80
N PHE A 207 8.45 7.57 4.95
CA PHE A 207 9.56 6.74 4.47
C PHE A 207 9.57 5.37 5.15
N MET A 208 9.49 5.34 6.49
CA MET A 208 9.47 4.10 7.27
C MET A 208 8.22 3.25 7.00
N ALA A 209 7.08 3.87 6.68
CA ALA A 209 5.90 3.13 6.23
C ALA A 209 6.17 2.39 4.91
N GLY A 210 6.87 3.03 3.97
CA GLY A 210 7.36 2.36 2.76
C GLY A 210 8.25 1.17 3.10
N VAL A 211 9.26 1.36 3.95
CA VAL A 211 10.21 0.29 4.33
C VAL A 211 9.51 -0.85 5.05
N ILE A 212 8.82 -0.56 6.16
CA ILE A 212 8.26 -1.58 7.05
C ILE A 212 7.10 -2.34 6.39
N ASN A 213 6.13 -1.61 5.80
CA ASN A 213 4.92 -2.24 5.29
C ASN A 213 5.21 -3.04 4.03
N THR A 214 5.90 -2.46 3.04
CA THR A 214 6.18 -3.18 1.79
C THR A 214 7.20 -4.28 1.99
N GLY A 215 8.20 -4.08 2.86
CA GLY A 215 9.16 -5.11 3.24
C GLY A 215 8.45 -6.33 3.84
N THR A 216 7.64 -6.12 4.86
CA THR A 216 6.90 -7.22 5.50
C THR A 216 5.92 -7.88 4.54
N LEU A 217 5.04 -7.11 3.88
CA LEU A 217 3.99 -7.66 3.02
C LEU A 217 4.54 -8.43 1.82
N SER A 218 5.71 -8.03 1.28
CA SER A 218 6.32 -8.71 0.13
C SER A 218 6.81 -10.12 0.45
N LEU A 219 7.21 -10.39 1.69
CA LEU A 219 7.76 -11.67 2.12
C LEU A 219 6.91 -12.37 3.20
N LEU A 220 5.81 -11.76 3.61
CA LEU A 220 4.84 -12.36 4.53
C LEU A 220 4.37 -13.76 4.12
N PRO A 221 4.10 -14.05 2.82
CA PRO A 221 3.75 -15.41 2.39
C PRO A 221 4.80 -16.47 2.74
N LEU A 222 6.09 -16.13 2.66
CA LEU A 222 7.16 -17.06 3.01
C LEU A 222 7.22 -17.31 4.53
N TYR A 223 7.07 -16.23 5.32
CA TYR A 223 6.95 -16.35 6.77
C TYR A 223 5.73 -17.21 7.18
N ALA A 224 4.60 -17.00 6.52
CA ALA A 224 3.37 -17.73 6.84
C ALA A 224 3.47 -19.24 6.61
N VAL A 225 4.17 -19.66 5.55
CA VAL A 225 4.41 -21.09 5.26
C VAL A 225 5.22 -21.75 6.37
N ASP A 226 6.22 -21.05 6.90
CA ASP A 226 7.06 -21.58 7.99
C ASP A 226 6.31 -21.52 9.35
N ALA A 227 5.75 -20.34 9.68
CA ALA A 227 5.21 -20.08 11.01
C ALA A 227 3.84 -20.73 11.27
N LEU A 228 3.05 -21.00 10.25
CA LEU A 228 1.72 -21.59 10.33
C LEU A 228 1.69 -23.04 9.86
N ALA A 229 2.86 -23.68 9.72
CA ALA A 229 2.98 -25.06 9.33
C ALA A 229 2.10 -25.96 10.25
N GLY A 230 1.29 -26.86 9.63
CA GLY A 230 0.34 -27.71 10.34
C GLY A 230 -1.08 -27.15 10.52
N LEU A 231 -1.35 -25.86 10.20
CA LEU A 231 -2.71 -25.32 10.14
C LEU A 231 -3.42 -25.71 8.84
N GLU A 232 -2.68 -25.73 7.74
CA GLU A 232 -3.17 -26.05 6.40
C GLU A 232 -2.00 -26.60 5.56
N ASP A 233 -2.27 -27.55 4.67
CA ASP A 233 -1.21 -28.19 3.88
C ASP A 233 -0.71 -27.36 2.69
N ARG A 234 -1.49 -26.37 2.25
CA ARG A 234 -1.18 -25.56 1.07
C ARG A 234 -0.54 -24.23 1.45
N ALA A 235 0.64 -23.95 0.91
CA ALA A 235 1.37 -22.71 1.10
C ALA A 235 0.53 -21.46 0.76
N THR A 236 -0.27 -21.53 -0.31
CA THR A 236 -1.18 -20.44 -0.72
C THR A 236 -2.27 -20.18 0.28
N SER A 237 -2.79 -21.24 0.96
CA SER A 237 -3.79 -21.10 2.01
C SER A 237 -3.22 -20.41 3.24
N LEU A 238 -2.03 -20.82 3.69
CA LEU A 238 -1.34 -20.22 4.84
C LEU A 238 -1.04 -18.73 4.56
N ALA A 239 -0.52 -18.43 3.38
CA ALA A 239 -0.23 -17.07 2.95
C ALA A 239 -1.50 -16.20 2.85
N ALA A 240 -2.61 -16.76 2.34
CA ALA A 240 -3.88 -16.05 2.25
C ALA A 240 -4.43 -15.69 3.63
N ILE A 241 -4.45 -16.65 4.57
CA ILE A 241 -4.93 -16.44 5.94
C ILE A 241 -4.07 -15.38 6.65
N ALA A 242 -2.74 -15.49 6.56
CA ALA A 242 -1.81 -14.54 7.17
C ALA A 242 -1.97 -13.12 6.61
N THR A 243 -2.07 -13.00 5.28
CA THR A 243 -2.28 -11.72 4.61
C THR A 243 -3.62 -11.09 5.01
N ALA A 244 -4.69 -11.89 5.07
CA ALA A 244 -5.99 -11.43 5.53
C ALA A 244 -5.94 -10.95 6.98
N ALA A 245 -5.28 -11.66 7.89
CA ALA A 245 -5.14 -11.25 9.29
C ALA A 245 -4.49 -9.86 9.41
N VAL A 246 -3.39 -9.62 8.67
CA VAL A 246 -2.70 -8.32 8.65
C VAL A 246 -3.63 -7.20 8.15
N TRP A 247 -4.30 -7.41 7.02
CA TRP A 247 -5.18 -6.37 6.44
C TRP A 247 -6.42 -6.12 7.29
N ILE A 248 -7.01 -7.16 7.92
CA ILE A 248 -8.14 -7.03 8.86
C ILE A 248 -7.74 -6.14 10.03
N GLY A 249 -6.59 -6.40 10.64
CA GLY A 249 -6.05 -5.56 11.70
C GLY A 249 -5.92 -4.09 11.29
N GLY A 250 -5.34 -3.84 10.11
CA GLY A 250 -5.18 -2.50 9.55
C GLY A 250 -6.51 -1.79 9.27
N VAL A 251 -7.51 -2.50 8.75
CA VAL A 251 -8.85 -1.92 8.47
C VAL A 251 -9.55 -1.53 9.76
N ILE A 252 -9.54 -2.42 10.77
CA ILE A 252 -10.22 -2.18 12.05
C ILE A 252 -9.61 -1.01 12.80
N SER A 253 -8.28 -0.89 12.81
CA SER A 253 -7.57 0.11 13.62
C SER A 253 -7.50 1.50 12.98
N GLN A 254 -7.57 1.60 11.67
CA GLN A 254 -7.30 2.85 10.94
C GLN A 254 -8.24 3.99 11.34
N TRP A 255 -9.54 3.71 11.45
CA TRP A 255 -10.51 4.72 11.78
C TRP A 255 -10.47 5.16 13.27
N PRO A 256 -10.40 4.23 14.26
CA PRO A 256 -10.19 4.61 15.65
C PRO A 256 -8.88 5.40 15.87
N ALA A 257 -7.78 4.93 15.28
CA ALA A 257 -6.48 5.60 15.40
C ALA A 257 -6.50 7.01 14.79
N GLY A 258 -7.17 7.18 13.64
CA GLY A 258 -7.39 8.48 13.03
C GLY A 258 -8.17 9.43 13.94
N LYS A 259 -9.28 8.99 14.51
CA LYS A 259 -10.08 9.82 15.46
C LYS A 259 -9.33 10.19 16.74
N VAL A 260 -8.53 9.27 17.27
CA VAL A 260 -7.69 9.57 18.43
C VAL A 260 -6.64 10.62 18.05
N SER A 261 -6.10 10.55 16.84
CA SER A 261 -5.09 11.51 16.35
C SER A 261 -5.64 12.94 16.16
N ASP A 262 -6.95 13.11 16.07
CA ASP A 262 -7.59 14.44 16.03
C ASP A 262 -7.72 15.10 17.43
N ARG A 263 -7.52 14.35 18.50
CA ARG A 263 -7.65 14.82 19.89
C ARG A 263 -6.34 14.84 20.66
N VAL A 264 -5.34 14.15 20.15
CA VAL A 264 -4.03 13.96 20.81
C VAL A 264 -2.94 14.28 19.79
N ASP A 265 -1.76 14.72 20.27
CA ASP A 265 -0.61 14.93 19.40
C ASP A 265 -0.38 13.75 18.45
N ARG A 266 -0.52 14.01 17.15
CA ARG A 266 -0.43 12.98 16.09
C ARG A 266 0.85 12.15 16.18
N ARG A 267 1.97 12.75 16.61
CA ARG A 267 3.26 12.05 16.80
C ARG A 267 3.19 11.01 17.91
N LEU A 268 2.44 11.28 18.98
CA LEU A 268 2.21 10.30 20.05
C LEU A 268 1.37 9.12 19.54
N VAL A 269 0.33 9.40 18.74
CA VAL A 269 -0.51 8.34 18.17
C VAL A 269 0.29 7.50 17.18
N ILE A 270 1.14 8.12 16.34
CA ILE A 270 2.08 7.37 15.46
C ILE A 270 2.98 6.49 16.33
N ALA A 271 3.60 7.03 17.38
CA ALA A 271 4.48 6.27 18.26
C ALA A 271 3.77 5.09 18.96
N LEU A 272 2.52 5.28 19.39
CA LEU A 272 1.70 4.21 19.97
C LEU A 272 1.37 3.11 18.96
N MET A 273 0.87 3.48 17.77
CA MET A 273 0.53 2.51 16.74
C MET A 273 1.74 1.70 16.30
N VAL A 274 2.85 2.38 16.03
CA VAL A 274 4.11 1.73 15.64
C VAL A 274 4.70 0.93 16.80
N GLY A 275 4.54 1.39 18.05
CA GLY A 275 4.96 0.67 19.25
C GLY A 275 4.22 -0.65 19.45
N VAL A 276 2.90 -0.65 19.27
CA VAL A 276 2.08 -1.87 19.26
C VAL A 276 2.53 -2.83 18.16
N SER A 277 2.79 -2.32 16.96
CA SER A 277 3.34 -3.10 15.84
C SER A 277 4.73 -3.66 16.17
N ALA A 278 5.61 -2.89 16.81
CA ALA A 278 6.94 -3.33 17.20
C ALA A 278 6.88 -4.49 18.21
N VAL A 279 6.03 -4.38 19.23
CA VAL A 279 5.84 -5.45 20.22
C VAL A 279 5.35 -6.74 19.54
N ALA A 280 4.32 -6.63 18.70
CA ALA A 280 3.82 -7.79 17.95
C ALA A 280 4.90 -8.38 17.04
N ALA A 281 5.69 -7.54 16.37
CA ALA A 281 6.80 -8.00 15.52
C ALA A 281 7.87 -8.75 16.34
N PHE A 282 8.28 -8.24 17.49
CA PHE A 282 9.23 -8.96 18.33
C PHE A 282 8.69 -10.30 18.81
N LEU A 283 7.42 -10.37 19.22
CA LEU A 283 6.80 -11.64 19.63
C LEU A 283 6.72 -12.64 18.46
N LEU A 284 6.45 -12.19 17.23
CA LEU A 284 6.47 -13.02 16.02
C LEU A 284 7.88 -13.46 15.62
N GLY A 285 8.90 -12.65 15.94
CA GLY A 285 10.30 -12.92 15.63
C GLY A 285 11.01 -13.80 16.65
N LEU A 286 10.50 -13.89 17.88
CA LEU A 286 11.07 -14.74 18.92
C LEU A 286 10.65 -16.22 18.73
N ASP A 287 11.53 -17.13 19.13
CA ASP A 287 11.25 -18.59 19.08
C ASP A 287 10.41 -19.05 20.28
N LEU A 288 9.15 -18.64 20.30
CA LEU A 288 8.23 -18.89 21.42
C LEU A 288 7.33 -20.11 21.21
N SER A 289 7.48 -20.86 20.12
CA SER A 289 6.60 -22.00 19.76
C SER A 289 5.11 -21.66 19.90
N LEU A 290 4.70 -20.51 19.36
CA LEU A 290 3.35 -19.97 19.50
C LEU A 290 2.33 -20.82 18.71
N PRO A 291 1.12 -21.03 19.25
CA PRO A 291 0.07 -21.70 18.50
C PRO A 291 -0.37 -20.84 17.30
N PRO A 292 -0.78 -21.47 16.17
CA PRO A 292 -1.13 -20.75 14.93
C PRO A 292 -2.15 -19.63 15.11
N LEU A 293 -3.16 -19.81 15.97
CA LEU A 293 -4.16 -18.78 16.24
C LEU A 293 -3.55 -17.52 16.88
N LEU A 294 -2.57 -17.69 17.78
CA LEU A 294 -1.88 -16.57 18.40
C LEU A 294 -0.97 -15.86 17.40
N ILE A 295 -0.33 -16.59 16.50
CA ILE A 295 0.45 -16.01 15.38
C ILE A 295 -0.47 -15.14 14.52
N LEU A 296 -1.64 -15.63 14.14
CA LEU A 296 -2.63 -14.86 13.36
C LEU A 296 -3.11 -13.61 14.09
N LEU A 297 -3.36 -13.71 15.40
CA LEU A 297 -3.71 -12.57 16.24
C LEU A 297 -2.59 -11.53 16.28
N LEU A 298 -1.34 -11.96 16.47
CA LEU A 298 -0.18 -11.06 16.46
C LEU A 298 0.04 -10.41 15.09
N LEU A 299 -0.18 -11.13 13.99
CA LEU A 299 -0.17 -10.57 12.65
C LEU A 299 -1.26 -9.51 12.46
N ALA A 300 -2.47 -9.73 13.00
CA ALA A 300 -3.53 -8.74 12.99
C ALA A 300 -3.17 -7.50 13.84
N ILE A 301 -2.57 -7.69 15.01
CA ILE A 301 -2.09 -6.61 15.87
C ILE A 301 -0.95 -5.83 15.19
N TRP A 302 -0.01 -6.54 14.54
CA TRP A 302 1.03 -5.91 13.75
C TRP A 302 0.43 -5.05 12.63
N GLY A 303 -0.53 -5.60 11.88
CA GLY A 303 -1.24 -4.89 10.82
C GLY A 303 -2.02 -3.69 11.34
N ALA A 304 -2.65 -3.80 12.51
CA ALA A 304 -3.35 -2.72 13.17
C ALA A 304 -2.43 -1.51 13.45
N GLY A 305 -1.25 -1.77 13.96
CA GLY A 305 -0.25 -0.72 14.22
C GLY A 305 0.39 -0.20 12.93
N SER A 306 0.90 -1.10 12.09
CA SER A 306 1.77 -0.78 10.96
C SER A 306 1.02 -0.17 9.76
N LEU A 307 -0.22 -0.57 9.49
CA LEU A 307 -0.98 -0.05 8.35
C LEU A 307 -1.77 1.23 8.67
N SER A 308 -1.82 1.66 9.95
CA SER A 308 -2.60 2.83 10.36
C SER A 308 -1.78 4.12 10.43
N PHE A 309 -0.50 4.05 10.80
CA PHE A 309 0.29 5.25 11.11
C PHE A 309 0.61 6.11 9.87
N TYR A 310 0.66 5.55 8.67
CA TYR A 310 0.93 6.32 7.46
C TYR A 310 -0.08 7.46 7.27
N GLY A 311 -1.39 7.15 7.37
CA GLY A 311 -2.44 8.16 7.21
C GLY A 311 -2.38 9.26 8.29
N ILE A 312 -1.95 8.92 9.51
CA ILE A 312 -1.75 9.88 10.59
C ILE A 312 -0.53 10.76 10.30
N ALA A 313 0.55 10.18 9.76
CA ALA A 313 1.74 10.93 9.36
C ALA A 313 1.44 11.94 8.23
N VAL A 314 0.62 11.55 7.26
CA VAL A 314 0.13 12.46 6.21
C VAL A 314 -0.72 13.59 6.82
N ALA A 315 -1.66 13.27 7.72
CA ALA A 315 -2.45 14.28 8.40
C ALA A 315 -1.58 15.27 9.19
N HIS A 316 -0.53 14.77 9.86
CA HIS A 316 0.37 15.63 10.64
C HIS A 316 1.14 16.65 9.79
N ILE A 317 1.60 16.30 8.58
CA ILE A 317 2.27 17.29 7.72
C ILE A 317 1.27 18.26 7.08
N ILE A 318 0.03 17.83 6.83
CA ILE A 318 -1.05 18.68 6.31
C ILE A 318 -1.38 19.78 7.32
N ASP A 319 -1.36 19.52 8.63
CA ASP A 319 -1.56 20.54 9.67
C ASP A 319 -0.54 21.70 9.57
N TRP A 320 0.64 21.45 9.00
CA TRP A 320 1.70 22.45 8.81
C TRP A 320 1.76 23.03 7.38
N ALA A 321 1.02 22.46 6.45
CA ALA A 321 1.10 22.83 5.04
C ALA A 321 0.12 23.96 4.71
N PRO A 322 0.54 24.99 3.95
CA PRO A 322 -0.41 25.92 3.38
C PRO A 322 -1.45 25.19 2.50
N PRO A 323 -2.76 25.51 2.63
CA PRO A 323 -3.82 24.81 1.88
C PRO A 323 -3.55 24.67 0.38
N ALA A 324 -3.10 25.73 -0.26
CA ALA A 324 -2.75 25.73 -1.70
C ALA A 324 -1.61 24.77 -2.08
N LYS A 325 -0.81 24.29 -1.12
CA LYS A 325 0.32 23.38 -1.35
C LYS A 325 0.05 21.94 -0.96
N ILE A 326 -1.11 21.63 -0.39
CA ILE A 326 -1.48 20.26 0.05
C ILE A 326 -1.30 19.24 -1.08
N PRO A 327 -1.76 19.46 -2.33
CA PRO A 327 -1.54 18.51 -3.42
C PRO A 327 -0.05 18.22 -3.70
N GLN A 328 0.79 19.26 -3.68
CA GLN A 328 2.24 19.13 -3.88
C GLN A 328 2.91 18.36 -2.73
N VAL A 329 2.45 18.58 -1.48
CA VAL A 329 2.92 17.87 -0.29
C VAL A 329 2.56 16.38 -0.39
N MET A 330 1.32 16.05 -0.75
CA MET A 330 0.87 14.67 -0.88
C MET A 330 1.64 13.91 -1.97
N THR A 331 1.84 14.54 -3.13
CA THR A 331 2.66 13.96 -4.21
C THR A 331 4.10 13.74 -3.76
N GLY A 332 4.69 14.72 -3.06
CA GLY A 332 6.04 14.57 -2.52
C GLY A 332 6.17 13.46 -1.48
N LEU A 333 5.18 13.28 -0.60
CA LEU A 333 5.15 12.19 0.38
C LEU A 333 5.00 10.82 -0.29
N LEU A 334 4.26 10.74 -1.40
CA LEU A 334 4.17 9.51 -2.19
C LEU A 334 5.55 9.09 -2.72
N PHE A 335 6.36 10.03 -3.21
CA PHE A 335 7.74 9.72 -3.63
C PHE A 335 8.62 9.28 -2.44
N VAL A 336 8.49 9.93 -1.28
CA VAL A 336 9.20 9.52 -0.06
C VAL A 336 8.83 8.09 0.33
N TRP A 337 7.53 7.77 0.32
CA TRP A 337 7.04 6.42 0.58
C TRP A 337 7.56 5.42 -0.48
N ALA A 338 7.55 5.79 -1.77
CA ALA A 338 8.03 4.93 -2.86
C ALA A 338 9.51 4.58 -2.71
N VAL A 339 10.36 5.53 -2.29
CA VAL A 339 11.78 5.25 -1.98
C VAL A 339 11.89 4.24 -0.84
N GLY A 340 11.11 4.40 0.24
CA GLY A 340 11.03 3.42 1.32
C GLY A 340 10.58 2.04 0.83
N SER A 341 9.58 2.01 -0.05
CA SER A 341 9.04 0.76 -0.61
C SER A 341 10.00 0.01 -1.54
N MET A 342 11.02 0.68 -2.05
CA MET A 342 12.12 0.03 -2.78
C MET A 342 13.12 -0.63 -1.83
N ILE A 343 13.39 0.00 -0.69
CA ILE A 343 14.38 -0.49 0.27
C ILE A 343 13.82 -1.64 1.10
N GLY A 344 12.54 -1.56 1.48
CA GLY A 344 11.87 -2.50 2.38
C GLY A 344 11.97 -3.97 1.97
N PRO A 345 11.55 -4.35 0.75
CA PRO A 345 11.60 -5.74 0.30
C PRO A 345 13.02 -6.31 0.23
N LEU A 346 14.01 -5.49 -0.14
CA LEU A 346 15.41 -5.91 -0.16
C LEU A 346 15.92 -6.20 1.25
N LEU A 347 15.64 -5.31 2.22
CA LEU A 347 15.97 -5.54 3.63
C LEU A 347 15.27 -6.78 4.19
N ALA A 348 14.01 -6.98 3.83
CA ALA A 348 13.23 -8.16 4.20
C ALA A 348 13.86 -9.44 3.63
N GLY A 349 14.26 -9.44 2.36
CA GLY A 349 14.95 -10.56 1.73
C GLY A 349 16.29 -10.90 2.38
N LEU A 350 17.08 -9.87 2.69
CA LEU A 350 18.33 -10.01 3.43
C LEU A 350 18.09 -10.57 4.85
N SER A 351 17.04 -10.14 5.54
CA SER A 351 16.71 -10.63 6.87
C SER A 351 16.35 -12.11 6.88
N LEU A 352 15.59 -12.60 5.91
CA LEU A 352 15.23 -14.02 5.79
C LEU A 352 16.43 -14.92 5.45
N HIS A 353 17.51 -14.35 4.93
CA HIS A 353 18.73 -15.12 4.66
C HIS A 353 19.54 -15.46 5.93
N ALA A 354 19.21 -14.85 7.07
CA ALA A 354 19.85 -15.12 8.34
C ALA A 354 19.57 -16.57 8.83
N PRO A 355 20.46 -17.16 9.67
CA PRO A 355 20.31 -18.52 10.15
C PRO A 355 18.99 -18.81 10.91
N THR A 356 18.38 -17.78 11.49
CA THR A 356 17.10 -17.87 12.19
C THR A 356 15.87 -17.88 11.24
N GLY A 357 16.11 -17.85 9.93
CA GLY A 357 15.06 -18.04 8.92
C GLY A 357 14.00 -16.94 8.89
N ALA A 358 12.76 -17.33 8.63
CA ALA A 358 11.63 -16.41 8.41
C ALA A 358 11.36 -15.47 9.60
N ARG A 359 11.71 -15.85 10.82
CA ARG A 359 11.51 -15.07 12.04
C ARG A 359 12.29 -13.76 12.07
N THR A 360 13.49 -13.74 11.47
CA THR A 360 14.35 -12.53 11.40
C THR A 360 13.65 -11.37 10.69
N LEU A 361 12.73 -11.65 9.77
CA LEU A 361 11.92 -10.63 9.13
C LEU A 361 11.26 -9.71 10.16
N PHE A 362 10.56 -10.31 11.11
CA PHE A 362 9.82 -9.54 12.13
C PHE A 362 10.75 -8.90 13.18
N LEU A 363 11.90 -9.50 13.50
CA LEU A 363 12.91 -8.86 14.35
C LEU A 363 13.49 -7.59 13.73
N VAL A 364 13.84 -7.64 12.45
CA VAL A 364 14.35 -6.46 11.72
C VAL A 364 13.28 -5.39 11.58
N MET A 365 12.07 -5.76 11.17
CA MET A 365 10.95 -4.80 11.02
C MET A 365 10.51 -4.24 12.38
N GLY A 366 10.56 -5.03 13.44
CA GLY A 366 10.35 -4.59 14.83
C GLY A 366 11.40 -3.57 15.29
N GLY A 367 12.67 -3.81 14.98
CA GLY A 367 13.77 -2.88 15.26
C GLY A 367 13.60 -1.54 14.52
N LEU A 368 13.23 -1.58 13.24
CA LEU A 368 12.92 -0.38 12.45
C LEU A 368 11.69 0.36 13.00
N SER A 369 10.68 -0.38 13.45
CA SER A 369 9.51 0.20 14.11
C SER A 369 9.90 0.90 15.41
N LEU A 370 10.74 0.28 16.24
CA LEU A 370 11.24 0.90 17.46
C LEU A 370 12.04 2.17 17.18
N LEU A 371 12.89 2.17 16.15
CA LEU A 371 13.61 3.36 15.70
C LEU A 371 12.64 4.50 15.36
N LEU A 372 11.54 4.19 14.66
CA LEU A 372 10.51 5.19 14.35
C LEU A 372 9.82 5.69 15.62
N VAL A 373 9.48 4.82 16.58
CA VAL A 373 8.92 5.23 17.89
C VAL A 373 9.83 6.24 18.57
N LEU A 374 11.11 5.91 18.69
CA LEU A 374 12.10 6.78 19.34
C LEU A 374 12.20 8.13 18.62
N ALA A 375 12.23 8.13 17.29
CA ALA A 375 12.27 9.36 16.49
C ALA A 375 11.04 10.25 16.73
N GLN A 376 9.83 9.67 16.80
CA GLN A 376 8.60 10.43 17.09
C GLN A 376 8.61 11.03 18.50
N LEU A 377 9.05 10.27 19.52
CA LEU A 377 9.12 10.74 20.89
C LEU A 377 10.15 11.86 21.07
N VAL A 378 11.35 11.72 20.48
CA VAL A 378 12.38 12.77 20.48
C VAL A 378 11.86 14.05 19.81
N ARG A 379 11.18 13.92 18.67
CA ARG A 379 10.61 15.08 17.98
C ARG A 379 9.47 15.74 18.74
N ARG A 380 8.66 14.95 19.44
CA ARG A 380 7.62 15.49 20.33
C ARG A 380 8.22 16.29 21.48
N ALA A 381 9.33 15.82 22.07
CA ALA A 381 10.01 16.52 23.15
C ALA A 381 10.70 17.83 22.69
N SER A 382 11.11 17.90 21.41
CA SER A 382 11.90 19.02 20.88
C SER A 382 11.09 20.10 20.15
N ARG A 383 9.81 19.87 19.83
CA ARG A 383 8.94 20.83 19.12
C ARG A 383 7.50 20.72 19.60
N PRO A 384 6.78 21.84 19.86
CA PRO A 384 5.37 21.80 20.24
C PRO A 384 4.49 21.19 19.13
N PRO A 385 3.28 20.70 19.45
CA PRO A 385 2.30 20.25 18.45
C PRO A 385 1.86 21.42 17.55
N ALA A 386 1.22 21.08 16.44
CA ALA A 386 0.59 22.11 15.61
C ALA A 386 -0.50 22.84 16.40
N PRO A 387 -0.66 24.16 16.23
CA PRO A 387 -1.76 24.91 16.82
C PRO A 387 -3.11 24.28 16.47
N GLU A 388 -4.08 24.31 17.39
CA GLU A 388 -5.38 23.67 17.22
C GLU A 388 -6.17 24.22 16.03
N ASP A 389 -6.02 25.50 15.74
CA ASP A 389 -6.65 26.21 14.62
C ASP A 389 -6.12 25.78 13.25
N LEU A 390 -4.95 25.14 13.19
CA LEU A 390 -4.35 24.58 11.96
C LEU A 390 -4.64 23.09 11.78
N GLN A 391 -5.19 22.42 12.78
CA GLN A 391 -5.45 20.97 12.71
C GLN A 391 -6.69 20.66 11.88
N GLU A 392 -6.52 19.94 10.79
CA GLU A 392 -7.65 19.41 10.01
C GLU A 392 -8.08 18.03 10.51
N PRO A 393 -9.40 17.74 10.55
CA PRO A 393 -9.90 16.41 10.90
C PRO A 393 -9.30 15.34 10.00
N TRP A 394 -8.86 14.23 10.59
CA TRP A 394 -8.32 13.10 9.86
C TRP A 394 -9.34 12.49 8.89
N SER A 395 -8.90 12.19 7.69
CA SER A 395 -9.67 11.42 6.73
C SER A 395 -8.86 10.22 6.23
N PRO A 396 -9.50 9.06 5.98
CA PRO A 396 -8.79 7.90 5.48
C PRO A 396 -8.29 8.16 4.06
N THR A 397 -7.01 8.52 3.96
CA THR A 397 -6.32 8.70 2.67
C THR A 397 -5.32 7.57 2.49
N THR A 398 -5.36 6.92 1.34
CA THR A 398 -4.20 6.19 0.82
C THR A 398 -3.30 7.21 0.12
N PRO A 399 -1.99 6.97 -0.05
CA PRO A 399 -1.05 7.92 -0.66
C PRO A 399 -1.28 8.10 -2.15
N LEU A 400 -2.47 8.49 -2.54
CA LEU A 400 -2.87 8.62 -3.92
C LEU A 400 -3.18 10.09 -4.22
N LEU A 401 -2.82 10.52 -5.40
CA LEU A 401 -2.74 11.85 -6.02
C LEU A 401 -4.05 12.68 -6.01
N VAL A 402 -4.76 12.76 -4.90
CA VAL A 402 -5.99 13.57 -4.84
C VAL A 402 -5.66 15.01 -4.46
N GLY A 403 -5.40 15.85 -5.46
CA GLY A 403 -5.36 17.28 -5.29
C GLY A 403 -6.73 17.81 -4.83
N ARG A 404 -6.78 18.54 -3.71
CA ARG A 404 -7.91 19.40 -3.40
C ARG A 404 -7.86 20.59 -4.38
N GLY A 405 -8.72 20.58 -5.40
CA GLY A 405 -9.03 21.82 -6.11
C GLY A 405 -9.81 22.72 -5.14
N GLU A 406 -9.22 23.82 -4.73
CA GLU A 406 -9.92 24.85 -4.00
C GLU A 406 -10.97 25.49 -4.89
N VAL A 407 -12.20 25.61 -4.36
CA VAL A 407 -13.06 26.76 -4.64
C VAL A 407 -13.18 27.48 -3.31
N ASP A 408 -12.54 28.63 -3.19
CA ASP A 408 -12.79 29.57 -2.11
C ASP A 408 -14.27 29.99 -2.16
N PRO A 409 -15.08 29.74 -1.11
CA PRO A 409 -16.48 30.14 -1.11
C PRO A 409 -16.70 31.65 -0.98
N ARG A 410 -15.66 32.48 -1.12
CA ARG A 410 -15.70 33.94 -0.98
C ARG A 410 -15.34 34.73 -2.25
N VAL A 411 -15.24 34.05 -3.41
CA VAL A 411 -15.14 34.73 -4.71
C VAL A 411 -16.30 34.33 -5.60
#